data_df9a46a553cb44ed3089be63215cd02b
#
_entry.id   df9a46a553cb44ed3089be63215cd02b
#
_cell.length_a   1.000
_cell.length_b   1.000
_cell.length_c   1.000
_cell.angle_alpha   90.00
_cell.angle_beta   90.00
_cell.angle_gamma   90.00
#
_symmetry.space_group_name_H-M   'P 1'
#
loop_
_entity.id
_entity.type
_entity.pdbx_description
1 polymer ?
#
loop_
_entity_poly.entity_id
_entity_poly.type
_entity_poly.pdbx_seq_one_letter_code
_entity_poly.pdbx_strand_id
1 'polypeptide(L)'
;MRVSYLHGGDILNTEKDILKTYSLRSGYDGETVLRDVSINFPSGKTTFVLGANGAGKSTLFLTLNGVIRPLSGSVAFCGEAVRYDKKSLKRLREKIGIVFQDPDDQLFCPTVYEDITFGAVNMGLDELEIRRRADCVMKITETEAFKDKSIHALSFGQKKRTAIAGALITAPKLLLLDEPTAGLDPKGAAKIMRSLNDIKKKTGVTVVVSTHDMDMAPVFAEHICLLDGGRAVFCGSPEDFFKTPQLLRKHGLRLPRISHLFEILNKRDGVNTNASASTISAARKELLKLIK
;
A
#
# COMPACT_ATOMS: atom_id res chain seq x y z
N MET A 1 22.21 -9.26 5.24
CA MET A 1 22.76 -8.98 3.91
C MET A 1 21.74 -8.12 3.15
N ARG A 2 22.01 -6.82 2.95
CA ARG A 2 21.16 -5.95 2.14
C ARG A 2 21.21 -6.46 0.71
N VAL A 3 20.07 -6.73 0.11
CA VAL A 3 19.97 -7.13 -1.29
C VAL A 3 20.17 -5.86 -2.13
N SER A 4 21.44 -5.54 -2.39
CA SER A 4 21.87 -4.34 -3.13
C SER A 4 21.56 -4.36 -4.63
N TYR A 5 20.82 -5.36 -5.09
CA TYR A 5 20.61 -5.58 -6.53
C TYR A 5 19.43 -4.79 -7.12
N LEU A 6 18.51 -4.27 -6.30
CA LEU A 6 17.33 -3.57 -6.81
C LEU A 6 17.53 -2.05 -6.94
N HIS A 7 18.68 -1.53 -6.47
CA HIS A 7 19.01 -0.11 -6.57
C HIS A 7 20.43 0.04 -7.12
N GLY A 8 20.55 0.15 -8.42
CA GLY A 8 21.72 0.76 -9.04
C GLY A 8 21.73 2.24 -8.69
N GLY A 9 22.62 2.66 -7.81
CA GLY A 9 23.06 4.02 -7.55
C GLY A 9 21.96 5.08 -7.43
N ASP A 10 21.58 5.39 -6.22
CA ASP A 10 21.27 6.72 -5.65
C ASP A 10 20.63 6.57 -4.28
N ILE A 11 21.46 6.35 -3.25
CA ILE A 11 21.02 6.12 -1.84
C ILE A 11 20.85 7.44 -1.09
N LEU A 12 20.78 8.57 -1.74
CA LEU A 12 20.58 9.85 -1.06
C LEU A 12 19.59 10.73 -1.83
N ASN A 13 18.31 10.36 -1.83
CA ASN A 13 17.28 11.35 -2.04
C ASN A 13 16.76 11.76 -0.66
N THR A 14 17.22 12.92 -0.17
CA THR A 14 16.85 13.52 1.12
C THR A 14 15.44 14.10 1.14
N GLU A 15 14.60 13.80 0.18
CA GLU A 15 13.22 14.22 0.18
C GLU A 15 12.42 13.45 1.23
N LYS A 16 11.84 14.20 2.13
CA LYS A 16 10.99 13.70 3.21
C LYS A 16 9.80 12.89 2.68
N ASP A 17 9.29 13.23 1.50
CA ASP A 17 8.11 12.60 0.88
C ASP A 17 8.42 12.17 -0.55
N ILE A 18 8.13 10.89 -0.88
CA ILE A 18 8.37 10.32 -2.21
C ILE A 18 7.32 10.77 -3.22
N LEU A 19 6.10 11.02 -2.75
CA LEU A 19 4.98 11.44 -3.58
C LEU A 19 4.10 12.43 -2.82
N LYS A 20 3.63 13.46 -3.53
CA LYS A 20 2.69 14.47 -3.02
C LYS A 20 1.61 14.76 -4.04
N THR A 21 0.43 15.10 -3.56
CA THR A 21 -0.65 15.65 -4.37
C THR A 21 -1.00 17.05 -3.89
N TYR A 22 -1.36 17.92 -4.82
CA TYR A 22 -1.75 19.30 -4.56
C TYR A 22 -3.10 19.57 -5.18
N SER A 23 -4.11 19.82 -4.35
CA SER A 23 -5.50 20.11 -4.73
C SER A 23 -6.01 19.22 -5.87
N LEU A 24 -5.71 17.92 -5.78
CA LEU A 24 -5.94 16.94 -6.82
C LEU A 24 -7.44 16.70 -7.02
N ARG A 25 -7.89 16.88 -8.26
CA ARG A 25 -9.24 16.46 -8.69
C ARG A 25 -9.09 15.44 -9.81
N SER A 26 -9.82 14.34 -9.70
CA SER A 26 -9.74 13.23 -10.65
C SER A 26 -11.03 12.42 -10.66
N GLY A 27 -11.30 11.71 -11.74
CA GLY A 27 -12.49 10.89 -11.90
C GLY A 27 -12.59 10.29 -13.29
N TYR A 28 -13.76 9.78 -13.63
CA TYR A 28 -14.06 9.06 -14.87
C TYR A 28 -15.24 9.72 -15.58
N ASP A 29 -15.24 9.70 -16.90
CA ASP A 29 -16.39 10.05 -17.76
C ASP A 29 -17.15 11.33 -17.35
N GLY A 30 -16.40 12.35 -16.92
CA GLY A 30 -16.97 13.62 -16.47
C GLY A 30 -17.38 13.65 -15.00
N GLU A 31 -17.42 12.53 -14.30
CA GLU A 31 -17.70 12.48 -12.86
C GLU A 31 -16.43 12.71 -12.03
N THR A 32 -16.49 13.66 -11.11
CA THR A 32 -15.39 13.92 -10.17
C THR A 32 -15.50 13.01 -8.96
N VAL A 33 -14.57 12.08 -8.82
CA VAL A 33 -14.45 11.18 -7.66
C VAL A 33 -13.56 11.79 -6.58
N LEU A 34 -12.36 12.25 -6.96
CA LEU A 34 -11.45 12.95 -6.03
C LEU A 34 -11.70 14.46 -6.10
N ARG A 35 -11.83 15.09 -4.92
CA ARG A 35 -12.26 16.49 -4.77
C ARG A 35 -11.29 17.24 -3.86
N ASP A 36 -10.27 17.89 -4.46
CA ASP A 36 -9.29 18.68 -3.72
C ASP A 36 -8.45 17.86 -2.72
N VAL A 37 -7.80 16.80 -3.23
CA VAL A 37 -7.00 15.89 -2.40
C VAL A 37 -5.55 16.38 -2.35
N SER A 38 -5.11 16.85 -1.17
CA SER A 38 -3.73 17.23 -0.87
C SER A 38 -3.19 16.31 0.21
N ILE A 39 -2.35 15.35 -0.18
CA ILE A 39 -1.74 14.34 0.70
C ILE A 39 -0.27 14.15 0.36
N ASN A 40 0.47 13.62 1.32
CA ASN A 40 1.87 13.27 1.15
C ASN A 40 2.14 11.83 1.58
N PHE A 41 3.10 11.21 0.91
CA PHE A 41 3.55 9.85 1.19
C PHE A 41 5.03 9.88 1.57
N PRO A 42 5.36 9.70 2.87
CA PRO A 42 6.74 9.72 3.33
C PRO A 42 7.58 8.59 2.75
N SER A 43 8.80 8.92 2.30
CA SER A 43 9.75 7.97 1.73
C SER A 43 10.14 6.87 2.72
N GLY A 44 10.21 5.62 2.27
CA GLY A 44 10.62 4.47 3.06
C GLY A 44 9.62 4.02 4.13
N LYS A 45 8.44 4.65 4.21
CA LYS A 45 7.38 4.28 5.16
C LYS A 45 6.30 3.43 4.51
N THR A 46 5.54 2.73 5.36
CA THR A 46 4.28 2.10 4.98
C THR A 46 3.14 3.06 5.29
N THR A 47 2.49 3.59 4.25
CA THR A 47 1.32 4.46 4.38
C THR A 47 0.05 3.66 4.14
N PHE A 48 -0.94 3.82 5.04
CA PHE A 48 -2.28 3.27 4.82
C PHE A 48 -3.21 4.37 4.34
N VAL A 49 -3.86 4.14 3.20
CA VAL A 49 -4.95 4.96 2.70
C VAL A 49 -6.26 4.30 3.14
N LEU A 50 -6.83 4.81 4.22
CA LEU A 50 -8.07 4.32 4.82
C LEU A 50 -9.29 5.03 4.22
N GLY A 51 -10.43 4.37 4.26
CA GLY A 51 -11.70 4.94 3.83
C GLY A 51 -12.72 3.85 3.50
N ALA A 52 -14.00 4.18 3.54
CA ALA A 52 -15.08 3.29 3.16
C ALA A 52 -14.98 2.89 1.67
N ASN A 53 -15.76 1.89 1.27
CA ASN A 53 -15.92 1.58 -0.15
C ASN A 53 -16.53 2.78 -0.87
N GLY A 54 -15.99 3.10 -2.07
CA GLY A 54 -16.39 4.29 -2.82
C GLY A 54 -15.75 5.62 -2.35
N ALA A 55 -14.89 5.62 -1.33
CA ALA A 55 -14.20 6.84 -0.88
C ALA A 55 -13.20 7.43 -1.90
N GLY A 56 -12.87 6.71 -2.99
CA GLY A 56 -11.97 7.16 -4.04
C GLY A 56 -10.55 6.58 -3.95
N LYS A 57 -10.30 5.54 -3.13
CA LYS A 57 -8.97 4.94 -2.93
C LYS A 57 -8.36 4.41 -4.22
N SER A 58 -9.08 3.59 -4.98
CA SER A 58 -8.62 3.04 -6.26
C SER A 58 -8.40 4.14 -7.30
N THR A 59 -9.31 5.12 -7.37
CA THR A 59 -9.16 6.29 -8.26
C THR A 59 -7.91 7.08 -7.91
N LEU A 60 -7.60 7.25 -6.62
CA LEU A 60 -6.36 7.87 -6.18
C LEU A 60 -5.15 7.08 -6.72
N PHE A 61 -5.10 5.77 -6.52
CA PHE A 61 -3.95 4.94 -6.95
C PHE A 61 -3.76 4.96 -8.46
N LEU A 62 -4.84 4.86 -9.23
CA LEU A 62 -4.77 4.96 -10.68
C LEU A 62 -4.30 6.36 -11.15
N THR A 63 -4.69 7.40 -10.43
CA THR A 63 -4.22 8.77 -10.72
C THR A 63 -2.73 8.93 -10.37
N LEU A 64 -2.27 8.40 -9.23
CA LEU A 64 -0.87 8.45 -8.82
C LEU A 64 0.05 7.66 -9.75
N ASN A 65 -0.42 6.56 -10.33
CA ASN A 65 0.32 5.77 -11.33
C ASN A 65 0.19 6.35 -12.76
N GLY A 66 -0.59 7.41 -12.95
CA GLY A 66 -0.80 8.06 -14.24
C GLY A 66 -1.68 7.27 -15.22
N VAL A 67 -2.48 6.31 -14.74
CA VAL A 67 -3.53 5.65 -15.53
C VAL A 67 -4.66 6.63 -15.78
N ILE A 68 -5.07 7.37 -14.75
CA ILE A 68 -6.04 8.45 -14.87
C ILE A 68 -5.30 9.78 -14.86
N ARG A 69 -5.60 10.65 -15.83
CA ARG A 69 -5.11 12.02 -15.84
C ARG A 69 -5.96 12.88 -14.91
N PRO A 70 -5.36 13.67 -14.00
CA PRO A 70 -6.11 14.62 -13.19
C PRO A 70 -6.94 15.61 -14.02
N LEU A 71 -8.13 15.95 -13.52
CA LEU A 71 -8.96 17.02 -14.05
C LEU A 71 -8.37 18.38 -13.69
N SER A 72 -7.82 18.49 -12.47
CA SER A 72 -7.07 19.68 -12.01
C SER A 72 -6.18 19.30 -10.83
N GLY A 73 -5.33 20.26 -10.40
CA GLY A 73 -4.30 20.00 -9.40
C GLY A 73 -3.07 19.32 -10.00
N SER A 74 -2.19 18.79 -9.15
CA SER A 74 -0.96 18.16 -9.62
C SER A 74 -0.50 17.02 -8.70
N VAL A 75 0.31 16.14 -9.27
CA VAL A 75 1.05 15.09 -8.57
C VAL A 75 2.54 15.39 -8.72
N ALA A 76 3.29 15.33 -7.64
CA ALA A 76 4.75 15.36 -7.66
C ALA A 76 5.31 14.03 -7.18
N PHE A 77 6.27 13.46 -7.92
CA PHE A 77 6.97 12.23 -7.58
C PHE A 77 8.48 12.49 -7.51
N CYS A 78 9.11 12.14 -6.39
CA CYS A 78 10.51 12.47 -6.10
C CYS A 78 10.84 13.96 -6.34
N GLY A 79 9.94 14.88 -5.89
CA GLY A 79 10.10 16.34 -6.05
C GLY A 79 9.74 16.91 -7.40
N GLU A 80 9.57 16.08 -8.43
CA GLU A 80 9.27 16.52 -9.78
C GLU A 80 7.77 16.41 -10.10
N ALA A 81 7.19 17.43 -10.73
CA ALA A 81 5.81 17.36 -11.19
C ALA A 81 5.62 16.28 -12.27
N VAL A 82 4.63 15.43 -12.08
CA VAL A 82 4.29 14.38 -13.06
C VAL A 82 3.76 15.00 -14.33
N ARG A 83 4.36 14.61 -15.46
CA ARG A 83 3.93 14.99 -16.82
C ARG A 83 3.18 13.83 -17.46
N TYR A 84 2.12 14.15 -18.21
CA TYR A 84 1.19 13.16 -18.78
C TYR A 84 1.44 12.90 -20.27
N ASP A 85 2.65 13.17 -20.78
CA ASP A 85 3.09 12.69 -22.08
C ASP A 85 3.52 11.20 -22.01
N LYS A 86 3.48 10.51 -23.15
CA LYS A 86 3.75 9.06 -23.24
C LYS A 86 5.11 8.65 -22.65
N LYS A 87 6.16 9.46 -22.88
CA LYS A 87 7.52 9.17 -22.41
C LYS A 87 7.64 9.34 -20.89
N SER A 88 7.06 10.39 -20.34
CA SER A 88 7.05 10.67 -18.89
C SER A 88 6.23 9.63 -18.12
N LEU A 89 5.06 9.24 -18.64
CA LEU A 89 4.23 8.19 -18.03
C LEU A 89 4.93 6.82 -18.05
N LYS A 90 5.66 6.47 -19.14
CA LYS A 90 6.44 5.23 -19.15
C LYS A 90 7.47 5.25 -18.01
N ARG A 91 8.25 6.32 -17.87
CA ARG A 91 9.25 6.46 -16.78
C ARG A 91 8.62 6.45 -15.38
N LEU A 92 7.43 7.02 -15.22
CA LEU A 92 6.71 7.01 -13.96
C LEU A 92 6.32 5.58 -13.58
N ARG A 93 5.74 4.81 -14.51
CA ARG A 93 5.28 3.43 -14.29
C ARG A 93 6.43 2.43 -14.07
N GLU A 94 7.63 2.73 -14.54
CA GLU A 94 8.83 1.97 -14.19
C GLU A 94 9.23 2.16 -12.72
N LYS A 95 8.87 3.30 -12.12
CA LYS A 95 9.23 3.68 -10.73
C LYS A 95 8.09 3.50 -9.72
N ILE A 96 6.86 3.41 -10.17
CA ILE A 96 5.66 3.20 -9.36
C ILE A 96 5.01 1.89 -9.77
N GLY A 97 5.17 0.84 -8.97
CA GLY A 97 4.43 -0.41 -9.11
C GLY A 97 3.00 -0.26 -8.57
N ILE A 98 2.05 -0.91 -9.21
CA ILE A 98 0.66 -1.00 -8.74
C ILE A 98 0.22 -2.46 -8.68
N VAL A 99 -0.55 -2.80 -7.64
CA VAL A 99 -1.20 -4.11 -7.48
C VAL A 99 -2.68 -3.86 -7.28
N PHE A 100 -3.51 -4.41 -8.15
CA PHE A 100 -4.97 -4.24 -8.12
C PHE A 100 -5.64 -5.10 -7.05
N GLN A 101 -6.86 -4.72 -6.70
CA GLN A 101 -7.67 -5.43 -5.72
C GLN A 101 -7.95 -6.86 -6.17
N ASP A 102 -8.38 -7.07 -7.40
CA ASP A 102 -8.53 -8.39 -7.98
C ASP A 102 -7.26 -8.73 -8.80
N PRO A 103 -6.52 -9.81 -8.45
CA PRO A 103 -5.36 -10.21 -9.22
C PRO A 103 -5.71 -10.70 -10.64
N ASP A 104 -6.95 -11.14 -10.90
CA ASP A 104 -7.39 -11.54 -12.23
C ASP A 104 -7.52 -10.36 -13.20
N ASP A 105 -7.66 -9.14 -12.70
CA ASP A 105 -7.60 -7.91 -13.51
C ASP A 105 -6.16 -7.54 -13.91
N GLN A 106 -5.15 -8.19 -13.34
CA GLN A 106 -3.75 -7.87 -13.54
C GLN A 106 -2.94 -8.98 -14.21
N LEU A 107 -3.24 -10.24 -13.89
CA LEU A 107 -2.49 -11.41 -14.35
C LEU A 107 -3.08 -11.92 -15.67
N PHE A 108 -2.27 -12.02 -16.73
CA PHE A 108 -2.74 -12.36 -18.08
C PHE A 108 -1.81 -13.27 -18.87
N CYS A 109 -0.59 -13.54 -18.41
CA CYS A 109 0.33 -14.44 -19.09
C CYS A 109 -0.02 -15.91 -18.83
N PRO A 110 0.43 -16.84 -19.70
CA PRO A 110 0.18 -18.28 -19.53
C PRO A 110 0.73 -18.84 -18.22
N THR A 111 1.95 -18.46 -17.84
CA THR A 111 2.65 -18.96 -16.65
C THR A 111 2.97 -17.86 -15.65
N VAL A 112 3.20 -18.25 -14.40
CA VAL A 112 3.62 -17.34 -13.31
C VAL A 112 4.94 -16.65 -13.65
N TYR A 113 5.92 -17.39 -14.19
CA TYR A 113 7.22 -16.84 -14.55
C TYR A 113 7.10 -15.75 -15.63
N GLU A 114 6.34 -16.03 -16.68
CA GLU A 114 6.12 -15.07 -17.78
C GLU A 114 5.43 -13.81 -17.27
N ASP A 115 4.41 -13.95 -16.41
CA ASP A 115 3.68 -12.81 -15.86
C ASP A 115 4.60 -11.95 -14.96
N ILE A 116 5.35 -12.58 -14.06
CA ILE A 116 6.31 -11.86 -13.20
C ILE A 116 7.35 -11.12 -14.05
N THR A 117 7.89 -11.72 -15.10
CA THR A 117 8.97 -11.14 -15.91
C THR A 117 8.50 -10.13 -16.94
N PHE A 118 7.21 -10.08 -17.25
CA PHE A 118 6.63 -9.23 -18.30
C PHE A 118 7.06 -7.76 -18.21
N GLY A 119 7.06 -7.18 -17.00
CA GLY A 119 7.47 -5.79 -16.79
C GLY A 119 8.95 -5.55 -17.14
N ALA A 120 9.84 -6.48 -16.77
CA ALA A 120 11.28 -6.40 -17.06
C ALA A 120 11.58 -6.56 -18.56
N VAL A 121 10.84 -7.46 -19.25
CA VAL A 121 10.94 -7.62 -20.70
C VAL A 121 10.52 -6.32 -21.40
N ASN A 122 9.44 -5.68 -20.98
CA ASN A 122 8.97 -4.42 -21.56
C ASN A 122 9.90 -3.23 -21.29
N MET A 123 10.73 -3.32 -20.24
CA MET A 123 11.80 -2.36 -20.00
C MET A 123 12.99 -2.54 -20.95
N GLY A 124 13.06 -3.66 -21.68
CA GLY A 124 14.17 -4.00 -22.57
C GLY A 124 15.42 -4.46 -21.83
N LEU A 125 15.25 -5.07 -20.65
CA LEU A 125 16.38 -5.63 -19.91
C LEU A 125 16.88 -6.89 -20.64
N ASP A 126 18.19 -7.18 -20.50
CA ASP A 126 18.76 -8.41 -21.01
C ASP A 126 18.30 -9.64 -20.20
N GLU A 127 18.42 -10.82 -20.82
CA GLU A 127 17.90 -12.07 -20.25
C GLU A 127 18.56 -12.42 -18.90
N LEU A 128 19.84 -12.12 -18.74
CA LEU A 128 20.58 -12.41 -17.51
C LEU A 128 20.05 -11.55 -16.34
N GLU A 129 19.80 -10.27 -16.59
CA GLU A 129 19.25 -9.36 -15.61
C GLU A 129 17.78 -9.69 -15.27
N ILE A 130 16.98 -10.10 -16.28
CA ILE A 130 15.62 -10.58 -16.06
C ILE A 130 15.60 -11.79 -15.13
N ARG A 131 16.43 -12.81 -15.42
CA ARG A 131 16.54 -14.01 -14.56
C ARG A 131 16.97 -13.65 -13.14
N ARG A 132 17.98 -12.82 -13.00
CA ARG A 132 18.49 -12.38 -11.69
C ARG A 132 17.41 -11.68 -10.87
N ARG A 133 16.65 -10.79 -11.49
CA ARG A 133 15.53 -10.09 -10.81
C ARG A 133 14.40 -11.05 -10.49
N ALA A 134 14.02 -11.93 -11.43
CA ALA A 134 12.97 -12.91 -11.25
C ALA A 134 13.26 -13.81 -10.03
N ASP A 135 14.47 -14.38 -9.95
CA ASP A 135 14.89 -15.22 -8.81
C ASP A 135 14.78 -14.46 -7.48
N CYS A 136 15.19 -13.18 -7.47
CA CYS A 136 15.13 -12.35 -6.28
C CYS A 136 13.67 -12.09 -5.85
N VAL A 137 12.80 -11.63 -6.77
CA VAL A 137 11.42 -11.30 -6.41
C VAL A 137 10.59 -12.55 -6.09
N MET A 138 10.80 -13.65 -6.82
CA MET A 138 10.12 -14.91 -6.55
C MET A 138 10.46 -15.47 -5.16
N LYS A 139 11.72 -15.39 -4.77
CA LYS A 139 12.16 -15.79 -3.42
C LYS A 139 11.52 -14.94 -2.32
N ILE A 140 11.46 -13.61 -2.52
CA ILE A 140 10.88 -12.69 -1.54
C ILE A 140 9.36 -12.87 -1.42
N THR A 141 8.67 -13.14 -2.54
CA THR A 141 7.21 -13.31 -2.60
C THR A 141 6.76 -14.76 -2.42
N GLU A 142 7.70 -15.70 -2.27
CA GLU A 142 7.45 -17.14 -2.15
C GLU A 142 6.63 -17.71 -3.34
N THR A 143 6.98 -17.30 -4.55
CA THR A 143 6.32 -17.75 -5.79
C THR A 143 7.15 -18.79 -6.54
N GLU A 144 8.39 -19.03 -6.13
CA GLU A 144 9.35 -19.93 -6.78
C GLU A 144 8.81 -21.36 -6.96
N ALA A 145 8.15 -21.90 -5.93
CA ALA A 145 7.63 -23.27 -5.94
C ALA A 145 6.53 -23.54 -6.99
N PHE A 146 5.96 -22.50 -7.58
CA PHE A 146 4.88 -22.63 -8.58
C PHE A 146 5.09 -21.75 -9.82
N LYS A 147 6.33 -21.33 -10.07
CA LYS A 147 6.69 -20.42 -11.18
C LYS A 147 6.27 -20.92 -12.58
N ASP A 148 6.27 -22.22 -12.77
CA ASP A 148 5.94 -22.85 -14.05
C ASP A 148 4.45 -23.22 -14.19
N LYS A 149 3.64 -22.94 -13.14
CA LYS A 149 2.20 -23.19 -13.18
C LYS A 149 1.47 -22.16 -14.04
N SER A 150 0.36 -22.61 -14.63
CA SER A 150 -0.60 -21.69 -15.24
C SER A 150 -1.22 -20.78 -14.18
N ILE A 151 -1.42 -19.50 -14.54
CA ILE A 151 -2.09 -18.52 -13.69
C ILE A 151 -3.48 -18.99 -13.24
N HIS A 152 -4.22 -19.68 -14.14
CA HIS A 152 -5.56 -20.19 -13.83
C HIS A 152 -5.58 -21.31 -12.78
N ALA A 153 -4.45 -22.02 -12.58
CA ALA A 153 -4.32 -23.10 -11.60
C ALA A 153 -3.92 -22.59 -10.20
N LEU A 154 -3.79 -21.29 -10.00
CA LEU A 154 -3.38 -20.71 -8.73
C LEU A 154 -4.54 -20.45 -7.77
N SER A 155 -4.30 -20.66 -6.47
CA SER A 155 -5.20 -20.12 -5.45
C SER A 155 -5.16 -18.58 -5.45
N PHE A 156 -6.21 -17.96 -4.90
CA PHE A 156 -6.30 -16.50 -4.84
C PHE A 156 -5.09 -15.85 -4.14
N GLY A 157 -4.62 -16.44 -3.04
CA GLY A 157 -3.41 -15.97 -2.34
C GLY A 157 -2.12 -16.15 -3.14
N GLN A 158 -2.04 -17.20 -4.00
CA GLN A 158 -0.93 -17.38 -4.93
C GLN A 158 -0.97 -16.32 -6.03
N LYS A 159 -2.14 -16.03 -6.60
CA LYS A 159 -2.34 -14.96 -7.58
C LYS A 159 -1.93 -13.59 -7.00
N LYS A 160 -2.33 -13.25 -5.77
CA LYS A 160 -1.90 -12.02 -5.08
C LYS A 160 -0.38 -11.92 -4.98
N ARG A 161 0.31 -12.99 -4.58
CA ARG A 161 1.79 -13.00 -4.49
C ARG A 161 2.45 -12.85 -5.86
N THR A 162 1.88 -13.46 -6.90
CA THR A 162 2.35 -13.31 -8.28
C THR A 162 2.21 -11.86 -8.75
N ALA A 163 1.06 -11.23 -8.53
CA ALA A 163 0.83 -9.82 -8.87
C ALA A 163 1.81 -8.88 -8.15
N ILE A 164 2.09 -9.14 -6.86
CA ILE A 164 3.09 -8.38 -6.09
C ILE A 164 4.49 -8.60 -6.69
N ALA A 165 4.86 -9.83 -7.07
CA ALA A 165 6.16 -10.13 -7.68
C ALA A 165 6.33 -9.41 -9.02
N GLY A 166 5.29 -9.43 -9.88
CA GLY A 166 5.27 -8.71 -11.16
C GLY A 166 5.39 -7.20 -11.00
N ALA A 167 4.79 -6.62 -9.97
CA ALA A 167 4.96 -5.20 -9.66
C ALA A 167 6.37 -4.87 -9.13
N LEU A 168 7.07 -5.82 -8.49
CA LEU A 168 8.40 -5.63 -7.92
C LEU A 168 9.53 -5.84 -8.92
N ILE A 169 9.32 -6.55 -10.03
CA ILE A 169 10.38 -6.90 -11.00
C ILE A 169 11.06 -5.69 -11.62
N THR A 170 10.31 -4.58 -11.75
CA THR A 170 10.81 -3.31 -12.27
C THR A 170 11.69 -2.55 -11.28
N ALA A 171 11.85 -3.06 -10.06
CA ALA A 171 12.53 -2.40 -8.94
C ALA A 171 11.96 -1.00 -8.63
N PRO A 172 10.64 -0.89 -8.35
CA PRO A 172 10.00 0.40 -8.17
C PRO A 172 10.49 1.10 -6.89
N LYS A 173 10.43 2.44 -6.88
CA LYS A 173 10.65 3.25 -5.66
C LYS A 173 9.41 3.30 -4.76
N LEU A 174 8.23 3.15 -5.36
CA LEU A 174 6.92 3.18 -4.70
C LEU A 174 6.05 2.01 -5.17
N LEU A 175 5.45 1.30 -4.23
CA LEU A 175 4.51 0.21 -4.48
C LEU A 175 3.14 0.60 -3.94
N LEU A 176 2.15 0.71 -4.81
CA LEU A 176 0.75 0.96 -4.50
C LEU A 176 0.00 -0.37 -4.51
N LEU A 177 -0.69 -0.71 -3.42
CA LEU A 177 -1.45 -1.96 -3.32
C LEU A 177 -2.90 -1.64 -2.95
N ASP A 178 -3.80 -1.92 -3.88
CA ASP A 178 -5.22 -1.70 -3.66
C ASP A 178 -5.85 -2.92 -3.00
N GLU A 179 -6.30 -2.77 -1.75
CA GLU A 179 -6.93 -3.81 -0.92
C GLU A 179 -6.18 -5.17 -1.00
N PRO A 180 -4.85 -5.24 -0.72
CA PRO A 180 -4.06 -6.45 -0.99
C PRO A 180 -4.47 -7.65 -0.14
N THR A 181 -5.23 -7.45 0.93
CA THR A 181 -5.70 -8.48 1.85
C THR A 181 -7.15 -8.89 1.63
N ALA A 182 -7.88 -8.19 0.73
CA ALA A 182 -9.26 -8.53 0.41
C ALA A 182 -9.36 -9.95 -0.17
N GLY A 183 -10.39 -10.70 0.22
CA GLY A 183 -10.63 -12.06 -0.23
C GLY A 183 -9.73 -13.14 0.40
N LEU A 184 -8.84 -12.76 1.33
CA LEU A 184 -7.99 -13.71 2.05
C LEU A 184 -8.55 -14.01 3.45
N ASP A 185 -8.25 -15.21 3.95
CA ASP A 185 -8.45 -15.52 5.35
C ASP A 185 -7.51 -14.71 6.25
N PRO A 186 -7.76 -14.59 7.56
CA PRO A 186 -6.93 -13.77 8.46
C PRO A 186 -5.45 -14.16 8.47
N LYS A 187 -5.14 -15.45 8.28
CA LYS A 187 -3.77 -15.96 8.23
C LYS A 187 -3.06 -15.53 6.94
N GLY A 188 -3.75 -15.62 5.80
CA GLY A 188 -3.28 -15.17 4.49
C GLY A 188 -3.07 -13.66 4.47
N ALA A 189 -4.03 -12.89 4.98
CA ALA A 189 -3.93 -11.44 5.09
C ALA A 189 -2.70 -11.00 5.92
N ALA A 190 -2.53 -11.59 7.11
CA ALA A 190 -1.37 -11.32 7.95
C ALA A 190 -0.04 -11.75 7.29
N LYS A 191 -0.05 -12.83 6.48
CA LYS A 191 1.12 -13.28 5.73
C LYS A 191 1.51 -12.26 4.65
N ILE A 192 0.55 -11.77 3.85
CA ILE A 192 0.80 -10.74 2.83
C ILE A 192 1.38 -9.48 3.48
N MET A 193 0.79 -8.98 4.57
CA MET A 193 1.27 -7.77 5.22
C MET A 193 2.69 -7.91 5.80
N ARG A 194 3.01 -9.07 6.38
CA ARG A 194 4.39 -9.36 6.83
C ARG A 194 5.36 -9.41 5.66
N SER A 195 4.99 -10.07 4.56
CA SER A 195 5.82 -10.12 3.35
C SER A 195 6.09 -8.72 2.80
N LEU A 196 5.09 -7.83 2.75
CA LEU A 196 5.27 -6.43 2.33
C LEU A 196 6.25 -5.67 3.24
N ASN A 197 6.16 -5.87 4.55
CA ASN A 197 7.11 -5.27 5.50
C ASN A 197 8.54 -5.79 5.29
N ASP A 198 8.71 -7.09 5.01
CA ASP A 198 10.01 -7.69 4.72
C ASP A 198 10.57 -7.21 3.37
N ILE A 199 9.71 -7.08 2.35
CA ILE A 199 10.05 -6.48 1.06
C ILE A 199 10.57 -5.05 1.28
N LYS A 200 9.82 -4.21 2.01
CA LYS A 200 10.23 -2.85 2.33
C LYS A 200 11.60 -2.81 3.01
N LYS A 201 11.82 -3.65 4.03
CA LYS A 201 13.11 -3.72 4.75
C LYS A 201 14.27 -4.15 3.87
N LYS A 202 14.04 -5.08 2.94
CA LYS A 202 15.08 -5.62 2.05
C LYS A 202 15.41 -4.71 0.89
N THR A 203 14.40 -4.06 0.30
CA THR A 203 14.53 -3.28 -0.94
C THR A 203 14.57 -1.77 -0.73
N GLY A 204 14.06 -1.27 0.41
CA GLY A 204 13.90 0.16 0.66
C GLY A 204 12.71 0.78 -0.07
N VAL A 205 11.86 -0.03 -0.74
CA VAL A 205 10.66 0.47 -1.44
C VAL A 205 9.70 1.13 -0.46
N THR A 206 9.11 2.24 -0.86
CA THR A 206 7.98 2.84 -0.13
C THR A 206 6.72 2.05 -0.44
N VAL A 207 5.93 1.75 0.58
CA VAL A 207 4.70 0.95 0.43
C VAL A 207 3.48 1.78 0.77
N VAL A 208 2.49 1.79 -0.11
CA VAL A 208 1.19 2.40 0.14
C VAL A 208 0.11 1.35 -0.04
N VAL A 209 -0.71 1.16 0.99
CA VAL A 209 -1.77 0.17 1.03
C VAL A 209 -3.10 0.87 1.19
N SER A 210 -4.05 0.66 0.27
CA SER A 210 -5.44 1.01 0.52
C SER A 210 -6.11 -0.09 1.32
N THR A 211 -6.94 0.25 2.27
CA THR A 211 -7.79 -0.72 2.97
C THR A 211 -8.93 -0.05 3.74
N HIS A 212 -9.97 -0.81 3.99
CA HIS A 212 -11.04 -0.48 4.95
C HIS A 212 -10.89 -1.26 6.26
N ASP A 213 -9.89 -2.16 6.38
CA ASP A 213 -9.64 -2.93 7.61
C ASP A 213 -8.85 -2.12 8.63
N MET A 214 -9.60 -1.62 9.63
CA MET A 214 -9.05 -0.80 10.71
C MET A 214 -8.18 -1.57 11.70
N ASP A 215 -8.28 -2.91 11.75
CA ASP A 215 -7.48 -3.73 12.69
C ASP A 215 -6.04 -3.93 12.18
N MET A 216 -5.80 -3.79 10.87
CA MET A 216 -4.47 -3.89 10.27
C MET A 216 -3.63 -2.62 10.46
N ALA A 217 -4.27 -1.44 10.44
CA ALA A 217 -3.57 -0.16 10.47
C ALA A 217 -2.69 0.03 11.70
N PRO A 218 -3.13 -0.27 12.96
CA PRO A 218 -2.29 -0.12 14.14
C PRO A 218 -1.03 -0.99 14.15
N VAL A 219 -1.03 -2.08 13.38
CA VAL A 219 0.06 -3.07 13.37
C VAL A 219 1.10 -2.74 12.31
N PHE A 220 0.66 -2.24 11.15
CA PHE A 220 1.51 -2.14 9.97
C PHE A 220 1.69 -0.72 9.43
N ALA A 221 0.81 0.23 9.77
CA ALA A 221 0.93 1.60 9.29
C ALA A 221 2.00 2.37 10.06
N GLU A 222 2.82 3.13 9.32
CA GLU A 222 3.76 4.13 9.83
C GLU A 222 3.30 5.56 9.48
N HIS A 223 2.34 5.66 8.57
CA HIS A 223 1.64 6.87 8.19
C HIS A 223 0.22 6.51 7.76
N ILE A 224 -0.74 7.37 7.99
CA ILE A 224 -2.16 7.15 7.66
C ILE A 224 -2.69 8.36 6.91
N CYS A 225 -3.38 8.11 5.79
CA CYS A 225 -4.23 9.08 5.12
C CYS A 225 -5.67 8.54 5.14
N LEU A 226 -6.64 9.34 5.56
CA LEU A 226 -8.06 8.99 5.52
C LEU A 226 -8.73 9.73 4.37
N LEU A 227 -9.37 8.97 3.48
CA LEU A 227 -10.24 9.49 2.43
C LEU A 227 -11.70 9.28 2.81
N ASP A 228 -12.51 10.30 2.61
CA ASP A 228 -13.96 10.24 2.71
C ASP A 228 -14.62 11.14 1.66
N GLY A 229 -15.61 10.62 0.93
CA GLY A 229 -16.31 11.34 -0.13
C GLY A 229 -15.39 12.01 -1.17
N GLY A 230 -14.26 11.36 -1.48
CA GLY A 230 -13.26 11.87 -2.43
C GLY A 230 -12.37 13.00 -1.87
N ARG A 231 -12.36 13.24 -0.56
CA ARG A 231 -11.53 14.25 0.11
C ARG A 231 -10.57 13.60 1.10
N ALA A 232 -9.40 14.20 1.25
CA ALA A 232 -8.49 13.84 2.34
C ALA A 232 -8.95 14.55 3.62
N VAL A 233 -9.32 13.78 4.64
CA VAL A 233 -9.83 14.33 5.92
C VAL A 233 -8.82 14.19 7.05
N PHE A 234 -7.80 13.37 6.87
CA PHE A 234 -6.66 13.23 7.77
C PHE A 234 -5.44 12.75 7.01
N CYS A 235 -4.26 13.22 7.41
CA CYS A 235 -2.98 12.70 6.96
C CYS A 235 -1.95 12.93 8.08
N GLY A 236 -1.36 11.85 8.62
CA GLY A 236 -0.46 11.97 9.75
C GLY A 236 -0.02 10.64 10.36
N SER A 237 0.46 10.70 11.60
CA SER A 237 0.91 9.50 12.31
C SER A 237 -0.27 8.61 12.73
N PRO A 238 -0.06 7.28 12.85
CA PRO A 238 -1.07 6.38 13.41
C PRO A 238 -1.44 6.76 14.85
N GLU A 239 -0.49 7.26 15.63
CA GLU A 239 -0.74 7.68 17.01
C GLU A 239 -1.75 8.82 17.07
N ASP A 240 -1.59 9.87 16.27
CA ASP A 240 -2.51 11.01 16.22
C ASP A 240 -3.89 10.60 15.68
N PHE A 241 -3.91 9.69 14.69
CA PHE A 241 -5.13 9.17 14.11
C PHE A 241 -5.99 8.45 15.15
N PHE A 242 -5.39 7.52 15.91
CA PHE A 242 -6.13 6.71 16.89
C PHE A 242 -6.44 7.43 18.19
N LYS A 243 -5.80 8.59 18.47
CA LYS A 243 -6.18 9.49 19.58
C LYS A 243 -7.51 10.22 19.34
N THR A 244 -8.03 10.19 18.10
CA THR A 244 -9.24 10.94 17.73
C THR A 244 -10.39 10.01 17.29
N PRO A 245 -11.01 9.23 18.23
CA PRO A 245 -12.09 8.30 17.90
C PRO A 245 -13.30 8.93 17.22
N GLN A 246 -13.58 10.22 17.54
CA GLN A 246 -14.68 10.98 16.95
C GLN A 246 -14.49 11.18 15.45
N LEU A 247 -13.23 11.33 14.97
CA LEU A 247 -12.93 11.43 13.55
C LEU A 247 -13.38 10.16 12.80
N LEU A 248 -13.04 8.97 13.32
CA LEU A 248 -13.41 7.71 12.71
C LEU A 248 -14.93 7.56 12.61
N ARG A 249 -15.64 7.82 13.70
CA ARG A 249 -17.11 7.72 13.75
C ARG A 249 -17.81 8.71 12.82
N LYS A 250 -17.33 9.96 12.77
CA LYS A 250 -17.84 11.00 11.87
C LYS A 250 -17.77 10.56 10.39
N HIS A 251 -16.77 9.78 10.03
CA HIS A 251 -16.56 9.29 8.67
C HIS A 251 -16.96 7.81 8.46
N GLY A 252 -17.86 7.29 9.32
CA GLY A 252 -18.45 5.96 9.18
C GLY A 252 -17.47 4.80 9.38
N LEU A 253 -16.29 5.06 9.99
CA LEU A 253 -15.30 4.05 10.28
C LEU A 253 -15.44 3.52 11.71
N ARG A 254 -15.23 2.21 11.87
CA ARG A 254 -15.15 1.60 13.19
C ARG A 254 -13.78 1.85 13.82
N LEU A 255 -13.73 1.88 15.13
CA LEU A 255 -12.48 1.79 15.86
C LEU A 255 -11.85 0.39 15.67
N PRO A 256 -10.51 0.27 15.71
CA PRO A 256 -9.87 -1.04 15.92
C PRO A 256 -10.48 -1.74 17.14
N ARG A 257 -10.66 -3.05 17.06
CA ARG A 257 -11.34 -3.82 18.11
C ARG A 257 -10.73 -3.62 19.50
N ILE A 258 -9.40 -3.56 19.56
CA ILE A 258 -8.68 -3.32 20.81
C ILE A 258 -8.96 -1.92 21.34
N SER A 259 -8.90 -0.89 20.50
CA SER A 259 -9.21 0.48 20.92
C SER A 259 -10.65 0.62 21.40
N HIS A 260 -11.60 -0.07 20.76
CA HIS A 260 -13.01 -0.08 21.17
C HIS A 260 -13.18 -0.76 22.53
N LEU A 261 -12.50 -1.89 22.79
CA LEU A 261 -12.50 -2.54 24.11
C LEU A 261 -12.00 -1.58 25.20
N PHE A 262 -10.87 -0.91 24.96
CA PHE A 262 -10.33 0.03 25.95
C PHE A 262 -11.21 1.26 26.15
N GLU A 263 -11.91 1.70 25.13
CA GLU A 263 -12.91 2.77 25.27
C GLU A 263 -14.08 2.33 26.19
N ILE A 264 -14.56 1.09 26.04
CA ILE A 264 -15.61 0.52 26.91
C ILE A 264 -15.12 0.45 28.35
N LEU A 265 -13.96 -0.14 28.59
CA LEU A 265 -13.36 -0.23 29.92
C LEU A 265 -13.24 1.14 30.61
N ASN A 266 -12.79 2.15 29.88
CA ASN A 266 -12.68 3.51 30.43
C ASN A 266 -14.04 4.17 30.68
N LYS A 267 -14.96 4.12 29.72
CA LYS A 267 -16.21 4.90 29.77
C LYS A 267 -17.32 4.24 30.59
N ARG A 268 -17.42 2.91 30.56
CA ARG A 268 -18.52 2.16 31.20
C ARG A 268 -18.09 1.54 32.52
N ASP A 269 -16.87 1.02 32.58
CA ASP A 269 -16.42 0.23 33.71
C ASP A 269 -15.52 1.05 34.67
N GLY A 270 -15.22 2.31 34.33
CA GLY A 270 -14.42 3.21 35.16
C GLY A 270 -12.94 2.79 35.30
N VAL A 271 -12.46 1.89 34.47
CA VAL A 271 -11.06 1.42 34.50
C VAL A 271 -10.17 2.45 33.81
N ASN A 272 -9.24 3.05 34.54
CA ASN A 272 -8.33 4.05 33.99
C ASN A 272 -7.22 3.39 33.17
N THR A 273 -7.43 3.23 31.88
CA THR A 273 -6.48 2.64 30.93
C THR A 273 -6.08 3.65 29.84
N ASN A 274 -4.94 3.39 29.18
CA ASN A 274 -4.57 4.16 28.01
C ASN A 274 -5.52 3.86 26.82
N ALA A 275 -6.47 4.75 26.57
CA ALA A 275 -7.45 4.62 25.49
C ALA A 275 -6.82 4.55 24.08
N SER A 276 -5.54 4.87 23.92
CA SER A 276 -4.82 4.78 22.64
C SER A 276 -4.25 3.40 22.34
N ALA A 277 -4.40 2.42 23.24
CA ALA A 277 -4.00 1.04 22.97
C ALA A 277 -4.80 0.48 21.80
N SER A 278 -4.11 0.21 20.69
CA SER A 278 -4.73 -0.23 19.43
C SER A 278 -4.26 -1.60 18.95
N THR A 279 -3.26 -2.19 19.64
CA THR A 279 -2.72 -3.51 19.34
C THR A 279 -2.81 -4.44 20.55
N ILE A 280 -2.84 -5.76 20.31
CA ILE A 280 -2.82 -6.78 21.38
C ILE A 280 -1.61 -6.60 22.30
N SER A 281 -0.45 -6.26 21.75
CA SER A 281 0.77 -6.03 22.53
C SER A 281 0.64 -4.81 23.47
N ALA A 282 0.09 -3.71 22.96
CA ALA A 282 -0.18 -2.53 23.77
C ALA A 282 -1.22 -2.80 24.86
N ALA A 283 -2.33 -3.48 24.49
CA ALA A 283 -3.37 -3.89 25.42
C ALA A 283 -2.82 -4.76 26.56
N ARG A 284 -2.03 -5.78 26.22
CA ARG A 284 -1.40 -6.65 27.25
C ARG A 284 -0.56 -5.84 28.23
N LYS A 285 0.24 -4.88 27.74
CA LYS A 285 1.07 -4.03 28.63
C LYS A 285 0.22 -3.19 29.56
N GLU A 286 -0.88 -2.62 29.07
CA GLU A 286 -1.78 -1.81 29.90
C GLU A 286 -2.52 -2.67 30.95
N LEU A 287 -3.06 -3.82 30.56
CA LEU A 287 -3.74 -4.72 31.50
C LEU A 287 -2.80 -5.23 32.60
N LEU A 288 -1.55 -5.52 32.30
CA LEU A 288 -0.56 -5.93 33.32
C LEU A 288 -0.21 -4.83 34.32
N LYS A 289 -0.45 -3.54 34.01
CA LYS A 289 -0.30 -2.46 34.98
C LYS A 289 -1.45 -2.39 35.98
N LEU A 290 -2.63 -2.88 35.62
CA LEU A 290 -3.83 -2.90 36.47
C LEU A 290 -3.84 -4.08 37.45
N ILE A 291 -3.08 -5.12 37.17
CA ILE A 291 -3.00 -6.34 37.99
C ILE A 291 -1.87 -6.26 39.04
N LYS A 292 -0.96 -5.31 38.88
CA LYS A 292 0.09 -4.98 39.87
C LYS A 292 -0.37 -3.91 40.84
#